data_a405358164d3aba0f4a8dd2eec3bef1e
#
_entry.id   a405358164d3aba0f4a8dd2eec3bef1e
#
_cell.length_a   1.000
_cell.length_b   1.000
_cell.length_c   1.000
_cell.angle_alpha   90.00
_cell.angle_beta   90.00
_cell.angle_gamma   90.00
#
_symmetry.space_group_name_H-M   'P 1'
#
loop_
_entity.id
_entity.type
_entity.pdbx_description
1 polymer ?
#
loop_
_entity_poly.entity_id
_entity_poly.type
_entity_poly.pdbx_seq_one_letter_code
_entity_poly.pdbx_strand_id
1 'polypeptide(L)'
;MSETLLALIPEMDQLLALGPVFFFLMILLYISYRVQRSSSLERSRNFTKDYFIGGRTLGGFVLAMTTVATYSSVSTFVGGPGMAWLIGYGWLYMAIVQVVVVFLVMGVFGKKISLIARDIDAVTVIDIIRARYKSDVLANLAAIFIVAFFCATMVAQFVGAAKLFEAVTGFSYITGLTLFGIIVVIYTTIGGFKGVAITDAICAITMIVGLSVLFYSMLETAGGYTAIMDHIRTADPAMLEPLSDGKMPVSLYISQWMLVGICTLALPQSVVRSISFKDTQALRNAIIIGTVVIGAMTLIATWVGVLSKGILTIPDIAAYGGSVDNITPRTIISSMSPFWAGVTIIGPIAATISTVSSLLLTSASSIIKDVYMRAIEKNGRTLSNTGIKRFSMVTTILLGFGIYAIAIAPPSVIWQINMFAFGGLETAFFWVMIFGLFWPRANSTGAIWAMFGGVTAYCTCMALHIRFFSLHQIVIGIGASLIFFLIGNKIGKRPDGETLKLFFPEKYEDLPFPGTDGKHHGTHHSRKKKHHK
;
A
#
# COMPACT_ATOMS: atom_id res chain seq x y z
N MET A 1 23.17 -20.21 -12.77
CA MET A 1 22.40 -20.16 -11.49
C MET A 1 20.98 -20.69 -11.63
N SER A 2 20.34 -20.62 -12.80
CA SER A 2 19.01 -21.17 -13.06
C SER A 2 18.96 -22.69 -13.23
N GLU A 3 19.97 -23.30 -13.82
CA GLU A 3 19.99 -24.75 -14.10
C GLU A 3 20.17 -25.62 -12.84
N THR A 4 20.86 -25.12 -11.81
CA THR A 4 21.06 -25.87 -10.56
C THR A 4 19.80 -25.90 -9.68
N LEU A 5 18.92 -24.91 -9.80
CA LEU A 5 17.64 -24.84 -9.09
C LEU A 5 16.58 -25.76 -9.72
N LEU A 6 16.57 -25.85 -11.05
CA LEU A 6 15.69 -26.74 -11.82
C LEU A 6 15.96 -28.24 -11.54
N ALA A 7 17.22 -28.59 -11.20
CA ALA A 7 17.60 -29.95 -10.89
C ALA A 7 17.12 -30.47 -9.51
N LEU A 8 16.58 -29.60 -8.65
CA LEU A 8 16.23 -29.93 -7.26
C LEU A 8 14.75 -30.29 -7.05
N ILE A 9 13.87 -29.97 -8.00
CA ILE A 9 12.44 -30.27 -7.91
C ILE A 9 12.07 -31.17 -9.09
N PRO A 10 11.65 -32.43 -8.88
CA PRO A 10 11.17 -33.29 -9.94
C PRO A 10 10.02 -32.66 -10.73
N GLU A 11 9.91 -32.96 -12.04
CA GLU A 11 8.86 -32.35 -12.90
C GLU A 11 7.43 -32.57 -12.36
N MET A 12 7.15 -33.74 -11.78
CA MET A 12 5.85 -34.04 -11.19
C MET A 12 5.57 -33.13 -9.98
N ASP A 13 6.57 -32.87 -9.15
CA ASP A 13 6.44 -31.99 -7.98
C ASP A 13 6.22 -30.53 -8.38
N GLN A 14 6.83 -30.08 -9.48
CA GLN A 14 6.59 -28.76 -10.07
C GLN A 14 5.13 -28.59 -10.48
N LEU A 15 4.55 -29.58 -11.14
CA LEU A 15 3.14 -29.56 -11.53
C LEU A 15 2.18 -29.59 -10.33
N LEU A 16 2.52 -30.36 -9.29
CA LEU A 16 1.74 -30.42 -8.06
C LEU A 16 1.75 -29.08 -7.31
N ALA A 17 2.86 -28.38 -7.29
CA ALA A 17 2.96 -27.05 -6.69
C ALA A 17 2.27 -25.96 -7.54
N LEU A 18 2.36 -26.06 -8.86
CA LEU A 18 1.78 -25.10 -9.80
C LEU A 18 0.25 -25.16 -9.84
N GLY A 19 -0.34 -26.34 -9.69
CA GLY A 19 -1.78 -26.56 -9.81
C GLY A 19 -2.63 -25.61 -8.93
N PRO A 20 -2.43 -25.57 -7.60
CA PRO A 20 -3.14 -24.67 -6.71
C PRO A 20 -2.98 -23.19 -7.07
N VAL A 21 -1.76 -22.77 -7.42
CA VAL A 21 -1.46 -21.38 -7.82
C VAL A 21 -2.23 -20.98 -9.07
N PHE A 22 -2.17 -21.83 -10.11
CA PHE A 22 -2.86 -21.60 -11.37
C PHE A 22 -4.38 -21.52 -11.16
N PHE A 23 -4.93 -22.46 -10.38
CA PHE A 23 -6.37 -22.49 -10.05
C PHE A 23 -6.81 -21.20 -9.33
N PHE A 24 -6.03 -20.73 -8.36
CA PHE A 24 -6.30 -19.47 -7.66
C PHE A 24 -6.30 -18.27 -8.62
N LEU A 25 -5.30 -18.17 -9.49
CA LEU A 25 -5.21 -17.09 -10.47
C LEU A 25 -6.40 -17.07 -11.43
N MET A 26 -6.86 -18.27 -11.88
CA MET A 26 -8.04 -18.40 -12.72
C MET A 26 -9.33 -18.00 -12.00
N ILE A 27 -9.45 -18.29 -10.69
CA ILE A 27 -10.58 -17.83 -9.86
C ILE A 27 -10.62 -16.29 -9.82
N LEU A 28 -9.49 -15.63 -9.60
CA LEU A 28 -9.43 -14.17 -9.57
C LEU A 28 -9.86 -13.55 -10.90
N LEU A 29 -9.37 -14.09 -12.03
CA LEU A 29 -9.79 -13.65 -13.37
C LEU A 29 -11.29 -13.86 -13.59
N TYR A 30 -11.82 -15.01 -13.22
CA TYR A 30 -13.25 -15.31 -13.35
C TYR A 30 -14.12 -14.36 -12.53
N ILE A 31 -13.75 -14.11 -11.26
CA ILE A 31 -14.50 -13.19 -10.40
C ILE A 31 -14.45 -11.77 -10.95
N SER A 32 -13.27 -11.31 -11.37
CA SER A 32 -13.12 -9.99 -11.99
C SER A 32 -14.01 -9.82 -13.22
N TYR A 33 -14.02 -10.82 -14.10
CA TYR A 33 -14.91 -10.85 -15.27
C TYR A 33 -16.40 -10.84 -14.88
N ARG A 34 -16.81 -11.65 -13.90
CA ARG A 34 -18.20 -11.70 -13.41
C ARG A 34 -18.64 -10.36 -12.82
N VAL A 35 -17.77 -9.72 -12.01
CA VAL A 35 -18.06 -8.41 -11.42
C VAL A 35 -18.19 -7.35 -12.51
N GLN A 36 -17.31 -7.34 -13.49
CA GLN A 36 -17.42 -6.42 -14.63
C GLN A 36 -18.74 -6.60 -15.37
N ARG A 37 -19.11 -7.84 -15.68
CA ARG A 37 -20.35 -8.13 -16.43
C ARG A 37 -21.61 -7.78 -15.64
N SER A 38 -21.58 -7.91 -14.32
CA SER A 38 -22.70 -7.56 -13.44
C SER A 38 -22.78 -6.06 -13.13
N SER A 39 -21.66 -5.37 -13.24
CA SER A 39 -21.61 -3.92 -13.02
C SER A 39 -22.06 -3.22 -14.31
N SER A 40 -23.10 -2.39 -14.19
CA SER A 40 -23.57 -1.53 -15.31
C SER A 40 -22.59 -0.36 -15.61
N LEU A 41 -21.27 -0.59 -15.54
CA LEU A 41 -20.24 0.42 -15.76
C LEU A 41 -20.42 1.15 -17.10
N GLU A 42 -20.91 0.45 -18.12
CA GLU A 42 -21.19 1.06 -19.44
C GLU A 42 -22.42 1.98 -19.44
N ARG A 43 -23.35 1.78 -18.48
CA ARG A 43 -24.56 2.61 -18.31
C ARG A 43 -24.41 3.62 -17.16
N SER A 44 -23.26 3.65 -16.49
CA SER A 44 -23.01 4.55 -15.37
C SER A 44 -23.07 6.01 -15.83
N ARG A 45 -23.78 6.84 -15.06
CA ARG A 45 -23.78 8.30 -15.25
C ARG A 45 -22.43 8.94 -14.90
N ASN A 46 -21.63 8.28 -14.05
CA ASN A 46 -20.32 8.76 -13.63
C ASN A 46 -19.30 7.62 -13.62
N PHE A 47 -18.78 7.27 -14.81
CA PHE A 47 -17.82 6.21 -15.02
C PHE A 47 -16.60 6.33 -14.09
N THR A 48 -16.06 7.53 -13.93
CA THR A 48 -14.86 7.80 -13.13
C THR A 48 -15.06 7.40 -11.66
N LYS A 49 -16.20 7.76 -11.08
CA LYS A 49 -16.53 7.43 -9.68
C LYS A 49 -16.74 5.93 -9.47
N ASP A 50 -17.45 5.28 -10.39
CA ASP A 50 -17.71 3.84 -10.27
C ASP A 50 -16.45 3.02 -10.54
N TYR A 51 -15.62 3.42 -11.50
CA TYR A 51 -14.40 2.70 -11.88
C TYR A 51 -13.26 2.86 -10.88
N PHE A 52 -13.02 4.07 -10.32
CA PHE A 52 -11.88 4.34 -9.45
C PHE A 52 -12.15 4.23 -7.94
N ILE A 53 -13.41 4.35 -7.48
CA ILE A 53 -13.77 4.23 -6.05
C ILE A 53 -15.00 3.33 -5.79
N GLY A 54 -15.46 2.58 -6.78
CA GLY A 54 -16.58 1.64 -6.64
C GLY A 54 -17.90 2.29 -6.26
N GLY A 55 -18.14 3.56 -6.64
CA GLY A 55 -19.38 4.28 -6.36
C GLY A 55 -19.66 4.53 -4.86
N ARG A 56 -18.66 4.37 -3.99
CA ARG A 56 -18.82 4.45 -2.51
C ARG A 56 -19.83 3.45 -1.95
N THR A 57 -19.76 2.20 -2.41
CA THR A 57 -20.72 1.16 -2.04
C THR A 57 -20.15 0.08 -1.13
N LEU A 58 -18.88 0.20 -0.68
CA LEU A 58 -18.22 -0.85 0.10
C LEU A 58 -18.82 -0.99 1.50
N GLY A 59 -19.29 -2.19 1.81
CA GLY A 59 -19.71 -2.58 3.16
C GLY A 59 -18.50 -2.80 4.08
N GLY A 60 -18.73 -2.82 5.40
CA GLY A 60 -17.67 -2.85 6.41
C GLY A 60 -16.69 -4.01 6.28
N PHE A 61 -17.18 -5.23 5.99
CA PHE A 61 -16.34 -6.41 5.81
C PHE A 61 -15.43 -6.30 4.57
N VAL A 62 -15.99 -5.96 3.41
CA VAL A 62 -15.20 -5.81 2.17
C VAL A 62 -14.20 -4.67 2.33
N LEU A 63 -14.60 -3.55 2.94
CA LEU A 63 -13.71 -2.43 3.23
C LEU A 63 -12.55 -2.85 4.15
N ALA A 64 -12.83 -3.61 5.21
CA ALA A 64 -11.81 -4.15 6.11
C ALA A 64 -10.83 -5.03 5.35
N MET A 65 -11.34 -6.02 4.61
CA MET A 65 -10.52 -7.00 3.93
C MET A 65 -9.71 -6.41 2.76
N THR A 66 -10.27 -5.46 1.98
CA THR A 66 -9.47 -4.74 0.97
C THR A 66 -8.40 -3.84 1.60
N THR A 67 -8.67 -3.30 2.80
CA THR A 67 -7.65 -2.55 3.56
C THR A 67 -6.55 -3.49 4.04
N VAL A 68 -6.90 -4.63 4.64
CA VAL A 68 -5.96 -5.69 5.03
C VAL A 68 -5.08 -6.09 3.84
N ALA A 69 -5.70 -6.42 2.71
CA ALA A 69 -5.02 -6.86 1.50
C ALA A 69 -4.04 -5.81 0.95
N THR A 70 -4.36 -4.53 1.06
CA THR A 70 -3.50 -3.44 0.55
C THR A 70 -2.35 -3.10 1.48
N TYR A 71 -2.56 -3.21 2.79
CA TYR A 71 -1.46 -3.04 3.76
C TYR A 71 -0.53 -4.25 3.81
N SER A 72 -1.06 -5.44 3.55
CA SER A 72 -0.29 -6.69 3.49
C SER A 72 0.27 -6.88 2.08
N SER A 73 1.55 -6.64 1.92
CA SER A 73 2.25 -6.72 0.64
C SER A 73 3.33 -7.81 0.66
N VAL A 74 4.07 -7.95 -0.42
CA VAL A 74 5.26 -8.82 -0.44
C VAL A 74 6.24 -8.49 0.69
N SER A 75 6.32 -7.24 1.13
CA SER A 75 7.15 -6.89 2.28
C SER A 75 6.67 -7.55 3.57
N THR A 76 5.36 -7.75 3.76
CA THR A 76 4.82 -8.45 4.93
C THR A 76 5.17 -9.95 4.92
N PHE A 77 5.14 -10.59 3.75
CA PHE A 77 5.27 -12.05 3.63
C PHE A 77 6.68 -12.52 3.25
N VAL A 78 7.51 -11.67 2.69
CA VAL A 78 8.86 -12.02 2.21
C VAL A 78 9.91 -11.08 2.81
N GLY A 79 9.80 -9.77 2.58
CA GLY A 79 10.81 -8.82 3.03
C GLY A 79 10.92 -8.71 4.55
N GLY A 80 9.80 -8.61 5.26
CA GLY A 80 9.75 -8.54 6.72
C GLY A 80 10.26 -9.80 7.40
N PRO A 81 9.77 -11.00 7.04
CA PRO A 81 10.33 -12.25 7.52
C PRO A 81 11.82 -12.43 7.24
N GLY A 82 12.29 -12.03 6.06
CA GLY A 82 13.73 -12.03 5.74
C GLY A 82 14.55 -11.16 6.69
N MET A 83 14.06 -9.95 6.98
CA MET A 83 14.69 -9.07 7.97
C MET A 83 14.59 -9.63 9.40
N ALA A 84 13.46 -10.26 9.76
CA ALA A 84 13.27 -10.90 11.05
C ALA A 84 14.22 -12.09 11.25
N TRP A 85 14.48 -12.87 10.20
CA TRP A 85 15.48 -13.93 10.20
C TRP A 85 16.91 -13.40 10.43
N LEU A 86 17.21 -12.21 9.84
CA LEU A 86 18.53 -11.58 9.98
C LEU A 86 18.74 -10.96 11.36
N ILE A 87 17.72 -10.27 11.89
CA ILE A 87 17.82 -9.42 13.09
C ILE A 87 17.32 -10.15 14.34
N GLY A 88 16.33 -11.04 14.22
CA GLY A 88 15.76 -11.77 15.36
C GLY A 88 14.52 -11.12 15.96
N TYR A 89 14.26 -11.42 17.24
CA TYR A 89 13.05 -11.01 17.97
C TYR A 89 12.87 -9.50 18.06
N GLY A 90 13.94 -8.72 18.01
CA GLY A 90 13.86 -7.28 17.94
C GLY A 90 13.00 -6.77 16.77
N TRP A 91 12.96 -7.52 15.65
CA TRP A 91 12.14 -7.13 14.48
C TRP A 91 10.64 -7.26 14.72
N LEU A 92 10.18 -8.04 15.73
CA LEU A 92 8.76 -8.10 16.10
C LEU A 92 8.20 -6.74 16.52
N TYR A 93 9.01 -5.89 17.14
CA TYR A 93 8.57 -4.54 17.50
C TYR A 93 8.22 -3.67 16.26
N MET A 94 8.84 -3.96 15.09
CA MET A 94 8.45 -3.33 13.82
C MET A 94 7.04 -3.75 13.40
N ALA A 95 6.65 -5.00 13.65
CA ALA A 95 5.30 -5.48 13.40
C ALA A 95 4.27 -4.82 14.35
N ILE A 96 4.62 -4.67 15.64
CA ILE A 96 3.73 -4.07 16.64
C ILE A 96 3.33 -2.64 16.27
N VAL A 97 4.27 -1.83 15.78
CA VAL A 97 3.97 -0.44 15.36
C VAL A 97 2.92 -0.40 14.25
N GLN A 98 2.90 -1.39 13.36
CA GLN A 98 1.93 -1.46 12.26
C GLN A 98 0.52 -1.84 12.72
N VAL A 99 0.35 -2.46 13.88
CA VAL A 99 -0.97 -2.89 14.41
C VAL A 99 -1.94 -1.72 14.52
N VAL A 100 -1.48 -0.55 14.97
CA VAL A 100 -2.32 0.64 15.18
C VAL A 100 -2.54 1.48 13.92
N VAL A 101 -1.84 1.16 12.83
CA VAL A 101 -1.87 1.97 11.58
C VAL A 101 -3.29 2.12 11.04
N VAL A 102 -4.05 1.04 10.94
CA VAL A 102 -5.44 1.07 10.41
C VAL A 102 -6.32 1.96 11.26
N PHE A 103 -6.21 1.86 12.58
CA PHE A 103 -6.95 2.71 13.51
C PHE A 103 -6.61 4.20 13.29
N LEU A 104 -5.33 4.54 13.20
CA LEU A 104 -4.90 5.91 12.99
C LEU A 104 -5.35 6.43 11.61
N VAL A 105 -5.12 5.66 10.55
CA VAL A 105 -5.46 6.06 9.18
C VAL A 105 -6.95 6.25 9.01
N MET A 106 -7.76 5.27 9.36
CA MET A 106 -9.21 5.32 9.15
C MET A 106 -9.94 6.11 10.24
N GLY A 107 -9.50 6.02 11.50
CA GLY A 107 -10.13 6.67 12.64
C GLY A 107 -9.83 8.15 12.74
N VAL A 108 -8.58 8.56 12.55
CA VAL A 108 -8.15 9.97 12.67
C VAL A 108 -8.36 10.71 11.36
N PHE A 109 -7.79 10.21 10.27
CA PHE A 109 -7.86 10.86 8.96
C PHE A 109 -9.13 10.50 8.19
N GLY A 110 -9.49 9.23 8.15
CA GLY A 110 -10.51 8.69 7.28
C GLY A 110 -11.88 9.33 7.49
N LYS A 111 -12.28 9.58 8.73
CA LYS A 111 -13.56 10.23 9.03
C LYS A 111 -13.61 11.66 8.46
N LYS A 112 -12.59 12.47 8.70
CA LYS A 112 -12.55 13.86 8.23
C LYS A 112 -12.44 13.94 6.71
N ILE A 113 -11.54 13.13 6.13
CA ILE A 113 -11.36 13.01 4.67
C ILE A 113 -12.65 12.61 3.99
N SER A 114 -13.39 11.64 4.53
CA SER A 114 -14.61 11.13 3.90
C SER A 114 -15.74 12.15 3.88
N LEU A 115 -15.88 12.97 4.92
CA LEU A 115 -16.86 14.04 4.95
C LEU A 115 -16.56 15.08 3.86
N ILE A 116 -15.33 15.59 3.85
CA ILE A 116 -14.87 16.54 2.83
C ILE A 116 -15.00 15.95 1.42
N ALA A 117 -14.55 14.69 1.23
CA ALA A 117 -14.62 14.04 -0.07
C ALA A 117 -16.04 13.85 -0.60
N ARG A 118 -17.04 13.73 0.28
CA ARG A 118 -18.45 13.68 -0.13
C ARG A 118 -18.98 15.05 -0.53
N ASP A 119 -18.59 16.10 0.18
CA ASP A 119 -19.04 17.46 -0.11
C ASP A 119 -18.50 17.98 -1.45
N ILE A 120 -17.26 17.60 -1.82
CA ILE A 120 -16.63 18.00 -3.10
C ILE A 120 -16.73 16.93 -4.19
N ASP A 121 -17.42 15.82 -3.92
CA ASP A 121 -17.49 14.63 -4.79
C ASP A 121 -16.10 14.10 -5.25
N ALA A 122 -15.12 14.13 -4.35
CA ALA A 122 -13.76 13.70 -4.64
C ALA A 122 -13.69 12.20 -4.98
N VAL A 123 -12.84 11.86 -5.96
CA VAL A 123 -12.56 10.49 -6.39
C VAL A 123 -11.10 10.11 -6.09
N THR A 124 -10.22 11.10 -6.00
CA THR A 124 -8.78 10.90 -5.74
C THR A 124 -8.32 11.71 -4.54
N VAL A 125 -7.15 11.36 -3.99
CA VAL A 125 -6.49 12.18 -2.96
C VAL A 125 -6.11 13.56 -3.52
N ILE A 126 -5.82 13.64 -4.81
CA ILE A 126 -5.43 14.87 -5.49
C ILE A 126 -6.63 15.85 -5.58
N ASP A 127 -7.86 15.36 -5.70
CA ASP A 127 -9.05 16.21 -5.61
C ASP A 127 -9.12 16.93 -4.27
N ILE A 128 -8.82 16.22 -3.17
CA ILE A 128 -8.82 16.79 -1.81
C ILE A 128 -7.71 17.84 -1.67
N ILE A 129 -6.50 17.53 -2.17
CA ILE A 129 -5.37 18.46 -2.16
C ILE A 129 -5.71 19.71 -2.98
N ARG A 130 -6.29 19.53 -4.17
CA ARG A 130 -6.69 20.64 -5.05
C ARG A 130 -7.78 21.51 -4.40
N ALA A 131 -8.80 20.90 -3.81
CA ALA A 131 -9.85 21.63 -3.11
C ALA A 131 -9.29 22.42 -1.91
N ARG A 132 -8.31 21.83 -1.19
CA ARG A 132 -7.71 22.46 0.00
C ARG A 132 -6.77 23.60 -0.33
N TYR A 133 -5.93 23.44 -1.35
CA TYR A 133 -4.84 24.36 -1.65
C TYR A 133 -5.06 25.21 -2.90
N LYS A 134 -6.10 24.93 -3.67
CA LYS A 134 -6.46 25.61 -4.94
C LYS A 134 -5.25 25.83 -5.87
N SER A 135 -4.37 24.80 -5.98
CA SER A 135 -3.13 24.86 -6.74
C SER A 135 -3.01 23.67 -7.69
N ASP A 136 -2.99 23.95 -9.01
CA ASP A 136 -2.74 22.93 -10.03
C ASP A 136 -1.28 22.46 -10.04
N VAL A 137 -0.33 23.35 -9.68
CA VAL A 137 1.10 22.97 -9.57
C VAL A 137 1.27 21.90 -8.49
N LEU A 138 0.67 22.11 -7.31
CA LEU A 138 0.72 21.13 -6.23
C LEU A 138 0.05 19.81 -6.63
N ALA A 139 -1.11 19.89 -7.29
CA ALA A 139 -1.85 18.71 -7.75
C ALA A 139 -1.05 17.89 -8.78
N ASN A 140 -0.40 18.54 -9.74
CA ASN A 140 0.44 17.87 -10.73
C ASN A 140 1.69 17.26 -10.08
N LEU A 141 2.32 17.97 -9.13
CA LEU A 141 3.47 17.46 -8.39
C LEU A 141 3.08 16.22 -7.57
N ALA A 142 1.92 16.25 -6.91
CA ALA A 142 1.38 15.10 -6.20
C ALA A 142 1.13 13.91 -7.12
N ALA A 143 0.56 14.13 -8.32
CA ALA A 143 0.36 13.09 -9.31
C ALA A 143 1.68 12.43 -9.75
N ILE A 144 2.71 13.24 -10.02
CA ILE A 144 4.03 12.75 -10.42
C ILE A 144 4.62 11.86 -9.32
N PHE A 145 4.59 12.30 -8.07
CA PHE A 145 5.15 11.52 -6.96
C PHE A 145 4.34 10.26 -6.66
N ILE A 146 3.01 10.30 -6.76
CA ILE A 146 2.18 9.08 -6.64
C ILE A 146 2.60 8.06 -7.68
N VAL A 147 2.67 8.44 -8.95
CA VAL A 147 3.02 7.52 -10.03
C VAL A 147 4.44 6.98 -9.86
N ALA A 148 5.42 7.85 -9.61
CA ALA A 148 6.82 7.46 -9.49
C ALA A 148 7.05 6.46 -8.34
N PHE A 149 6.59 6.77 -7.14
CA PHE A 149 6.82 5.92 -5.97
C PHE A 149 5.92 4.67 -5.96
N PHE A 150 4.70 4.75 -6.50
CA PHE A 150 3.89 3.54 -6.68
C PHE A 150 4.50 2.60 -7.71
N CYS A 151 5.09 3.10 -8.80
CA CYS A 151 5.85 2.26 -9.73
C CYS A 151 6.99 1.54 -9.00
N ALA A 152 7.76 2.24 -8.16
CA ALA A 152 8.83 1.60 -7.37
C ALA A 152 8.27 0.51 -6.43
N THR A 153 7.16 0.79 -5.71
CA THR A 153 6.50 -0.22 -4.88
C THR A 153 6.05 -1.43 -5.71
N MET A 154 5.44 -1.20 -6.87
CA MET A 154 4.98 -2.29 -7.74
C MET A 154 6.13 -3.13 -8.30
N VAL A 155 7.29 -2.55 -8.58
CA VAL A 155 8.50 -3.32 -8.94
C VAL A 155 8.85 -4.32 -7.84
N ALA A 156 8.86 -3.91 -6.57
CA ALA A 156 9.11 -4.83 -5.45
C ALA A 156 8.09 -5.97 -5.39
N GLN A 157 6.81 -5.69 -5.69
CA GLN A 157 5.77 -6.72 -5.74
C GLN A 157 6.01 -7.73 -6.87
N PHE A 158 6.34 -7.26 -8.07
CA PHE A 158 6.65 -8.11 -9.21
C PHE A 158 7.85 -9.01 -8.93
N VAL A 159 8.92 -8.45 -8.37
CA VAL A 159 10.12 -9.20 -7.97
C VAL A 159 9.77 -10.28 -6.94
N GLY A 160 8.99 -9.92 -5.92
CA GLY A 160 8.61 -10.86 -4.88
C GLY A 160 7.73 -12.00 -5.38
N ALA A 161 6.73 -11.71 -6.22
CA ALA A 161 5.90 -12.74 -6.84
C ALA A 161 6.73 -13.69 -7.71
N ALA A 162 7.67 -13.15 -8.51
CA ALA A 162 8.52 -13.95 -9.38
C ALA A 162 9.48 -14.85 -8.57
N LYS A 163 10.11 -14.34 -7.52
CA LYS A 163 10.98 -15.13 -6.62
C LYS A 163 10.21 -16.22 -5.88
N LEU A 164 9.02 -15.91 -5.39
CA LEU A 164 8.14 -16.90 -4.75
C LEU A 164 7.77 -18.03 -5.72
N PHE A 165 7.37 -17.64 -6.94
CA PHE A 165 7.03 -18.59 -7.98
C PHE A 165 8.22 -19.49 -8.35
N GLU A 166 9.38 -18.89 -8.66
CA GLU A 166 10.62 -19.59 -8.98
C GLU A 166 10.99 -20.60 -7.89
N ALA A 167 10.99 -20.15 -6.63
CA ALA A 167 11.41 -20.99 -5.52
C ALA A 167 10.51 -22.20 -5.28
N VAL A 168 9.18 -22.04 -5.41
CA VAL A 168 8.22 -23.13 -5.08
C VAL A 168 7.92 -24.04 -6.27
N THR A 169 7.92 -23.49 -7.48
CA THR A 169 7.58 -24.28 -8.68
C THR A 169 8.81 -24.80 -9.44
N GLY A 170 10.00 -24.25 -9.20
CA GLY A 170 11.21 -24.56 -9.95
C GLY A 170 11.29 -23.96 -11.36
N PHE A 171 10.25 -23.25 -11.83
CA PHE A 171 10.31 -22.50 -13.09
C PHE A 171 11.19 -21.27 -12.96
N SER A 172 11.66 -20.73 -14.09
CA SER A 172 12.56 -19.55 -14.07
C SER A 172 11.87 -18.31 -13.51
N TYR A 173 12.68 -17.42 -12.91
CA TYR A 173 12.26 -16.10 -12.45
C TYR A 173 11.45 -15.33 -13.51
N ILE A 174 11.93 -15.34 -14.78
CA ILE A 174 11.27 -14.64 -15.88
C ILE A 174 9.91 -15.26 -16.22
N THR A 175 9.78 -16.58 -16.12
CA THR A 175 8.49 -17.27 -16.32
C THR A 175 7.48 -16.80 -15.27
N GLY A 176 7.87 -16.83 -13.99
CA GLY A 176 7.03 -16.34 -12.88
C GLY A 176 6.67 -14.86 -13.02
N LEU A 177 7.65 -14.03 -13.34
CA LEU A 177 7.47 -12.60 -13.57
C LEU A 177 6.46 -12.31 -14.69
N THR A 178 6.58 -13.04 -15.81
CA THR A 178 5.70 -12.87 -16.97
C THR A 178 4.27 -13.33 -16.67
N LEU A 179 4.12 -14.52 -16.08
CA LEU A 179 2.81 -15.06 -15.72
C LEU A 179 2.07 -14.14 -14.75
N PHE A 180 2.75 -13.74 -13.68
CA PHE A 180 2.20 -12.82 -12.69
C PHE A 180 1.84 -11.47 -13.32
N GLY A 181 2.76 -10.88 -14.09
CA GLY A 181 2.57 -9.57 -14.71
C GLY A 181 1.37 -9.55 -15.66
N ILE A 182 1.25 -10.54 -16.56
CA ILE A 182 0.13 -10.64 -17.49
C ILE A 182 -1.20 -10.75 -16.71
N ILE A 183 -1.27 -11.66 -15.75
CA ILE A 183 -2.52 -11.92 -15.03
C ILE A 183 -2.95 -10.70 -14.21
N VAL A 184 -2.03 -10.08 -13.44
CA VAL A 184 -2.38 -8.94 -12.59
C VAL A 184 -2.81 -7.73 -13.40
N VAL A 185 -2.17 -7.47 -14.54
CA VAL A 185 -2.54 -6.35 -15.42
C VAL A 185 -3.90 -6.59 -16.06
N ILE A 186 -4.14 -7.79 -16.58
CA ILE A 186 -5.42 -8.15 -17.23
C ILE A 186 -6.57 -8.03 -16.23
N TYR A 187 -6.48 -8.69 -15.07
CA TYR A 187 -7.61 -8.69 -14.13
C TYR A 187 -7.89 -7.31 -13.55
N THR A 188 -6.85 -6.51 -13.29
CA THR A 188 -6.99 -5.13 -12.80
C THR A 188 -7.67 -4.24 -13.83
N THR A 189 -7.24 -4.34 -15.10
CA THR A 189 -7.79 -3.57 -16.21
C THR A 189 -9.27 -3.89 -16.44
N ILE A 190 -9.64 -5.17 -16.32
CA ILE A 190 -11.01 -5.62 -16.49
C ILE A 190 -11.89 -5.25 -15.31
N GLY A 191 -11.46 -5.52 -14.07
CA GLY A 191 -12.29 -5.46 -12.87
C GLY A 191 -12.61 -4.05 -12.37
N GLY A 192 -11.73 -3.07 -12.60
CA GLY A 192 -11.81 -1.76 -11.95
C GLY A 192 -11.79 -1.87 -10.42
N PHE A 193 -12.03 -0.78 -9.70
CA PHE A 193 -11.93 -0.76 -8.24
C PHE A 193 -12.89 -1.72 -7.52
N LYS A 194 -14.13 -1.87 -8.00
CA LYS A 194 -15.10 -2.78 -7.39
C LYS A 194 -14.69 -4.24 -7.53
N GLY A 195 -14.18 -4.61 -8.70
CA GLY A 195 -13.61 -5.95 -8.95
C GLY A 195 -12.42 -6.21 -8.06
N VAL A 196 -11.48 -5.26 -8.00
CA VAL A 196 -10.30 -5.34 -7.13
C VAL A 196 -10.71 -5.45 -5.65
N ALA A 197 -11.64 -4.64 -5.15
CA ALA A 197 -12.04 -4.69 -3.75
C ALA A 197 -12.66 -6.05 -3.33
N ILE A 198 -13.40 -6.70 -4.23
CA ILE A 198 -13.96 -8.03 -3.98
C ILE A 198 -12.88 -9.11 -4.03
N THR A 199 -12.00 -9.07 -5.04
CA THR A 199 -10.87 -10.00 -5.13
C THR A 199 -9.87 -9.79 -3.99
N ASP A 200 -9.63 -8.56 -3.54
CA ASP A 200 -8.82 -8.26 -2.36
C ASP A 200 -9.37 -8.92 -1.09
N ALA A 201 -10.69 -8.99 -0.91
CA ALA A 201 -11.27 -9.68 0.22
C ALA A 201 -10.95 -11.18 0.20
N ILE A 202 -10.97 -11.80 -0.97
CA ILE A 202 -10.57 -13.20 -1.14
C ILE A 202 -9.07 -13.35 -0.91
N CYS A 203 -8.26 -12.46 -1.47
CA CYS A 203 -6.81 -12.42 -1.23
C CYS A 203 -6.48 -12.32 0.27
N ALA A 204 -7.17 -11.47 1.02
CA ALA A 204 -6.94 -11.34 2.46
C ALA A 204 -7.26 -12.65 3.22
N ILE A 205 -8.32 -13.36 2.83
CA ILE A 205 -8.65 -14.67 3.43
C ILE A 205 -7.55 -15.69 3.10
N THR A 206 -7.12 -15.76 1.84
CA THR A 206 -6.04 -16.70 1.43
C THR A 206 -4.70 -16.37 2.08
N MET A 207 -4.40 -15.08 2.33
CA MET A 207 -3.23 -14.65 3.10
C MET A 207 -3.26 -15.20 4.53
N ILE A 208 -4.40 -15.08 5.23
CA ILE A 208 -4.55 -15.58 6.60
C ILE A 208 -4.39 -17.10 6.62
N VAL A 209 -5.06 -17.81 5.71
CA VAL A 209 -4.99 -19.28 5.63
C VAL A 209 -3.56 -19.73 5.32
N GLY A 210 -2.93 -19.20 4.26
CA GLY A 210 -1.58 -19.57 3.86
C GLY A 210 -0.55 -19.32 4.96
N LEU A 211 -0.66 -18.17 5.65
CA LEU A 211 0.23 -17.85 6.76
C LEU A 211 0.03 -18.80 7.96
N SER A 212 -1.22 -19.16 8.27
CA SER A 212 -1.52 -20.08 9.37
C SER A 212 -1.01 -21.50 9.07
N VAL A 213 -1.16 -21.95 7.83
CA VAL A 213 -0.63 -23.25 7.38
C VAL A 213 0.91 -23.24 7.45
N LEU A 214 1.56 -22.19 6.96
CA LEU A 214 3.02 -22.04 7.04
C LEU A 214 3.52 -22.09 8.48
N PHE A 215 2.89 -21.30 9.37
CA PHE A 215 3.28 -21.25 10.78
C PHE A 215 3.17 -22.63 11.44
N TYR A 216 2.06 -23.33 11.22
CA TYR A 216 1.85 -24.66 11.78
C TYR A 216 2.84 -25.68 11.23
N SER A 217 2.98 -25.79 9.91
CA SER A 217 3.91 -26.75 9.26
C SER A 217 5.36 -26.52 9.67
N MET A 218 5.77 -25.26 9.80
CA MET A 218 7.11 -24.91 10.24
C MET A 218 7.38 -25.40 11.66
N LEU A 219 6.42 -25.21 12.58
CA LEU A 219 6.56 -25.68 13.96
C LEU A 219 6.64 -27.21 14.02
N GLU A 220 5.81 -27.91 13.24
CA GLU A 220 5.80 -29.37 13.19
C GLU A 220 7.15 -29.90 12.65
N THR A 221 7.65 -29.35 11.56
CA THR A 221 8.92 -29.76 10.93
C THR A 221 10.12 -29.54 11.85
N ALA A 222 10.11 -28.44 12.60
CA ALA A 222 11.23 -28.10 13.50
C ALA A 222 11.15 -28.75 14.90
N GLY A 223 10.18 -29.61 15.15
CA GLY A 223 10.01 -30.28 16.45
C GLY A 223 9.33 -29.44 17.52
N GLY A 224 8.63 -28.37 17.13
CA GLY A 224 7.87 -27.47 18.00
C GLY A 224 8.61 -26.20 18.40
N TYR A 225 7.84 -25.29 19.00
CA TYR A 225 8.35 -23.99 19.40
C TYR A 225 9.56 -24.06 20.34
N THR A 226 9.53 -24.96 21.33
CA THR A 226 10.60 -25.10 22.32
C THR A 226 11.90 -25.54 21.63
N ALA A 227 11.86 -26.50 20.72
CA ALA A 227 13.02 -26.98 19.97
C ALA A 227 13.68 -25.85 19.15
N ILE A 228 12.86 -25.02 18.48
CA ILE A 228 13.35 -23.84 17.75
C ILE A 228 14.03 -22.85 18.68
N MET A 229 13.40 -22.56 19.83
CA MET A 229 13.94 -21.60 20.80
C MET A 229 15.25 -22.07 21.40
N ASP A 230 15.38 -23.35 21.72
CA ASP A 230 16.62 -23.93 22.24
C ASP A 230 17.74 -23.93 21.21
N HIS A 231 17.37 -24.18 19.92
CA HIS A 231 18.31 -24.03 18.81
C HIS A 231 18.82 -22.58 18.70
N ILE A 232 17.93 -21.59 18.71
CA ILE A 232 18.30 -20.16 18.63
C ILE A 232 19.18 -19.75 19.81
N ARG A 233 18.84 -20.17 21.05
CA ARG A 233 19.65 -19.89 22.26
C ARG A 233 21.07 -20.41 22.13
N THR A 234 21.23 -21.57 21.49
CA THR A 234 22.54 -22.21 21.35
C THR A 234 23.33 -21.64 20.18
N ALA A 235 22.68 -21.39 19.05
CA ALA A 235 23.34 -20.99 17.82
C ALA A 235 23.60 -19.48 17.71
N ASP A 236 22.64 -18.63 18.13
CA ASP A 236 22.73 -17.17 18.06
C ASP A 236 21.85 -16.51 19.15
N PRO A 237 22.29 -16.52 20.42
CA PRO A 237 21.52 -15.99 21.54
C PRO A 237 21.21 -14.50 21.41
N ALA A 238 22.03 -13.74 20.67
CA ALA A 238 21.77 -12.31 20.39
C ALA A 238 20.45 -12.05 19.66
N MET A 239 19.94 -13.01 18.90
CA MET A 239 18.64 -12.90 18.25
C MET A 239 17.44 -12.84 19.19
N LEU A 240 17.62 -13.24 20.46
CA LEU A 240 16.58 -13.15 21.49
C LEU A 240 16.53 -11.79 22.16
N GLU A 241 17.55 -10.96 21.94
CA GLU A 241 17.63 -9.61 22.50
C GLU A 241 16.90 -8.58 21.61
N PRO A 242 16.33 -7.51 22.21
CA PRO A 242 15.55 -6.50 21.49
C PRO A 242 16.29 -5.82 20.33
N LEU A 243 17.60 -5.66 20.42
CA LEU A 243 18.44 -5.00 19.42
C LEU A 243 19.49 -5.94 18.82
N SER A 244 19.37 -7.26 19.06
CA SER A 244 20.24 -8.30 18.49
C SER A 244 21.73 -8.01 18.73
N ASP A 245 22.09 -7.67 19.96
CA ASP A 245 23.46 -7.31 20.38
C ASP A 245 24.10 -6.23 19.49
N GLY A 246 23.33 -5.18 19.20
CA GLY A 246 23.80 -4.04 18.43
C GLY A 246 23.81 -4.20 16.90
N LYS A 247 23.32 -5.32 16.35
CA LYS A 247 23.17 -5.51 14.89
C LYS A 247 22.33 -4.40 14.26
N MET A 248 21.41 -3.80 15.03
CA MET A 248 20.62 -2.66 14.60
C MET A 248 20.76 -1.48 15.58
N PRO A 249 21.34 -0.34 15.17
CA PRO A 249 21.38 0.85 16.02
C PRO A 249 19.98 1.32 16.43
N VAL A 250 19.81 1.73 17.70
CA VAL A 250 18.53 2.20 18.25
C VAL A 250 17.93 3.34 17.41
N SER A 251 18.77 4.25 16.95
CA SER A 251 18.36 5.39 16.11
C SER A 251 17.76 4.94 14.77
N LEU A 252 18.38 3.95 14.11
CA LEU A 252 17.86 3.37 12.88
C LEU A 252 16.53 2.67 13.13
N TYR A 253 16.45 1.92 14.23
CA TYR A 253 15.28 1.18 14.64
C TYR A 253 14.06 2.09 14.86
N ILE A 254 14.21 3.11 15.72
CA ILE A 254 13.13 4.08 15.99
C ILE A 254 12.73 4.85 14.72
N SER A 255 13.69 5.22 13.89
CA SER A 255 13.38 5.95 12.65
C SER A 255 12.66 5.08 11.61
N GLN A 256 12.89 3.78 11.59
CA GLN A 256 12.09 2.86 10.79
C GLN A 256 10.67 2.68 11.36
N TRP A 257 10.49 2.76 12.68
CA TRP A 257 9.14 2.81 13.26
C TRP A 257 8.34 4.02 12.79
N MET A 258 8.99 5.17 12.66
CA MET A 258 8.33 6.33 12.07
C MET A 258 7.84 6.03 10.65
N LEU A 259 8.69 5.41 9.83
CA LEU A 259 8.37 5.07 8.45
C LEU A 259 7.20 4.09 8.35
N VAL A 260 7.27 2.93 9.00
CA VAL A 260 6.22 1.90 8.86
C VAL A 260 4.98 2.14 9.74
N GLY A 261 5.02 3.14 10.61
CA GLY A 261 3.95 3.48 11.55
C GLY A 261 3.33 4.84 11.27
N ILE A 262 3.75 5.86 11.98
CA ILE A 262 3.10 7.18 11.99
C ILE A 262 3.06 7.83 10.60
N CYS A 263 4.13 7.73 9.82
CA CYS A 263 4.21 8.42 8.52
C CYS A 263 3.27 7.82 7.46
N THR A 264 2.84 6.58 7.63
CA THR A 264 1.86 5.92 6.73
C THR A 264 0.47 6.56 6.73
N LEU A 265 0.17 7.43 7.70
CA LEU A 265 -1.12 8.13 7.84
C LEU A 265 -1.57 8.84 6.56
N ALA A 266 -0.64 9.41 5.82
CA ALA A 266 -0.92 10.24 4.66
C ALA A 266 -0.75 9.52 3.31
N LEU A 267 -0.56 8.21 3.32
CA LEU A 267 -0.37 7.44 2.09
C LEU A 267 -1.59 7.49 1.18
N PRO A 268 -1.43 7.84 -0.11
CA PRO A 268 -2.54 8.02 -1.05
C PRO A 268 -3.48 6.81 -1.17
N GLN A 269 -2.95 5.58 -1.18
CA GLN A 269 -3.74 4.36 -1.26
C GLN A 269 -4.68 4.17 -0.05
N SER A 270 -4.29 4.67 1.13
CA SER A 270 -5.11 4.63 2.34
C SER A 270 -6.26 5.63 2.28
N VAL A 271 -6.00 6.81 1.68
CA VAL A 271 -7.02 7.84 1.47
C VAL A 271 -8.12 7.34 0.54
N VAL A 272 -7.79 6.66 -0.57
CA VAL A 272 -8.79 6.11 -1.51
C VAL A 272 -9.77 5.19 -0.80
N ARG A 273 -9.31 4.36 0.13
CA ARG A 273 -10.20 3.49 0.92
C ARG A 273 -11.06 4.26 1.90
N SER A 274 -10.48 5.30 2.50
CA SER A 274 -11.22 6.18 3.42
C SER A 274 -12.34 6.99 2.74
N ILE A 275 -12.36 7.09 1.41
CA ILE A 275 -13.44 7.76 0.66
C ILE A 275 -14.44 6.78 0.00
N SER A 276 -14.16 5.48 0.05
CA SER A 276 -14.91 4.44 -0.69
C SER A 276 -16.01 3.76 0.13
N PHE A 277 -16.11 3.98 1.44
CA PHE A 277 -17.07 3.29 2.30
C PHE A 277 -18.51 3.81 2.14
N LYS A 278 -19.47 2.92 2.41
CA LYS A 278 -20.90 3.19 2.29
C LYS A 278 -21.40 4.15 3.37
N ASP A 279 -21.13 3.86 4.62
CA ASP A 279 -21.64 4.57 5.79
C ASP A 279 -20.65 4.49 6.98
N THR A 280 -20.96 5.24 8.06
CA THR A 280 -20.10 5.30 9.26
C THR A 280 -19.98 3.96 9.96
N GLN A 281 -21.02 3.12 9.91
CA GLN A 281 -20.97 1.78 10.51
C GLN A 281 -19.99 0.88 9.74
N ALA A 282 -19.96 0.98 8.40
CA ALA A 282 -18.99 0.27 7.57
C ALA A 282 -17.55 0.70 7.91
N LEU A 283 -17.32 2.00 8.13
CA LEU A 283 -16.01 2.50 8.55
C LEU A 283 -15.60 1.96 9.92
N ARG A 284 -16.50 1.99 10.91
CA ARG A 284 -16.25 1.47 12.26
C ARG A 284 -15.90 -0.02 12.24
N ASN A 285 -16.67 -0.82 11.50
CA ASN A 285 -16.42 -2.26 11.38
C ASN A 285 -15.08 -2.51 10.68
N ALA A 286 -14.74 -1.72 9.65
CA ALA A 286 -13.47 -1.84 8.95
C ALA A 286 -12.26 -1.51 9.84
N ILE A 287 -12.39 -0.53 10.72
CA ILE A 287 -11.33 -0.21 11.70
C ILE A 287 -11.09 -1.39 12.63
N ILE A 288 -12.17 -1.94 13.23
CA ILE A 288 -12.04 -3.03 14.21
C ILE A 288 -11.47 -4.29 13.55
N ILE A 289 -12.10 -4.76 12.48
CA ILE A 289 -11.67 -5.98 11.77
C ILE A 289 -10.26 -5.80 11.20
N GLY A 290 -10.03 -4.66 10.53
CA GLY A 290 -8.74 -4.38 9.90
C GLY A 290 -7.60 -4.34 10.91
N THR A 291 -7.77 -3.68 12.06
CA THR A 291 -6.73 -3.61 13.10
C THR A 291 -6.37 -4.99 13.63
N VAL A 292 -7.38 -5.82 13.96
CA VAL A 292 -7.14 -7.18 14.47
C VAL A 292 -6.47 -8.06 13.43
N VAL A 293 -6.97 -8.05 12.20
CA VAL A 293 -6.47 -8.94 11.15
C VAL A 293 -5.06 -8.52 10.69
N ILE A 294 -4.82 -7.24 10.43
CA ILE A 294 -3.47 -6.75 10.04
C ILE A 294 -2.49 -7.02 11.16
N GLY A 295 -2.89 -6.74 12.42
CA GLY A 295 -2.04 -6.98 13.58
C GLY A 295 -1.62 -8.44 13.67
N ALA A 296 -2.58 -9.37 13.65
CA ALA A 296 -2.31 -10.80 13.69
C ALA A 296 -1.42 -11.26 12.53
N MET A 297 -1.76 -10.88 11.30
CA MET A 297 -0.99 -11.26 10.11
C MET A 297 0.45 -10.76 10.14
N THR A 298 0.65 -9.48 10.47
CA THR A 298 2.00 -8.88 10.50
C THR A 298 2.86 -9.50 11.60
N LEU A 299 2.28 -9.74 12.78
CA LEU A 299 2.98 -10.39 13.88
C LEU A 299 3.36 -11.84 13.54
N ILE A 300 2.42 -12.64 13.03
CA ILE A 300 2.67 -14.04 12.69
C ILE A 300 3.69 -14.11 11.52
N ALA A 301 3.56 -13.30 10.48
CA ALA A 301 4.50 -13.29 9.37
C ALA A 301 5.93 -12.95 9.83
N THR A 302 6.08 -11.96 10.70
CA THR A 302 7.37 -11.58 11.26
C THR A 302 7.92 -12.71 12.13
N TRP A 303 7.06 -13.34 12.93
CA TRP A 303 7.44 -14.46 13.78
C TRP A 303 7.89 -15.68 12.98
N VAL A 304 7.22 -16.00 11.86
CA VAL A 304 7.68 -17.02 10.91
C VAL A 304 9.11 -16.75 10.48
N GLY A 305 9.47 -15.49 10.19
CA GLY A 305 10.85 -15.13 9.82
C GLY A 305 11.87 -15.48 10.90
N VAL A 306 11.60 -15.13 12.17
CA VAL A 306 12.49 -15.48 13.29
C VAL A 306 12.60 -16.99 13.47
N LEU A 307 11.46 -17.68 13.51
CA LEU A 307 11.40 -19.12 13.78
C LEU A 307 11.96 -19.97 12.64
N SER A 308 12.06 -19.42 11.42
CA SER A 308 12.72 -20.09 10.29
C SER A 308 14.20 -20.43 10.55
N LYS A 309 14.82 -19.83 11.56
CA LYS A 309 16.16 -20.23 12.06
C LYS A 309 16.22 -21.68 12.56
N GLY A 310 15.11 -22.24 13.01
CA GLY A 310 15.02 -23.65 13.39
C GLY A 310 15.05 -24.62 12.20
N ILE A 311 14.87 -24.11 10.97
CA ILE A 311 14.81 -24.93 9.75
C ILE A 311 15.95 -24.57 8.79
N LEU A 312 16.27 -23.26 8.66
CA LEU A 312 17.21 -22.75 7.66
C LEU A 312 18.48 -22.24 8.34
N THR A 313 19.62 -22.65 7.80
CA THR A 313 20.95 -22.19 8.22
C THR A 313 21.52 -21.14 7.26
N ILE A 314 22.60 -20.45 7.65
CA ILE A 314 23.30 -19.49 6.77
C ILE A 314 23.82 -20.17 5.49
N PRO A 315 24.45 -21.37 5.54
CA PRO A 315 24.84 -22.09 4.33
C PRO A 315 23.68 -22.41 3.40
N ASP A 316 22.49 -22.74 3.93
CA ASP A 316 21.31 -23.00 3.10
C ASP A 316 20.91 -21.77 2.29
N ILE A 317 20.94 -20.58 2.91
CA ILE A 317 20.61 -19.32 2.23
C ILE A 317 21.71 -18.93 1.23
N ALA A 318 22.99 -19.14 1.59
CA ALA A 318 24.12 -18.85 0.71
C ALA A 318 24.07 -19.69 -0.59
N ALA A 319 23.66 -20.94 -0.49
CA ALA A 319 23.48 -21.83 -1.65
C ALA A 319 22.47 -21.30 -2.68
N TYR A 320 21.54 -20.43 -2.25
CA TYR A 320 20.52 -19.80 -3.10
C TYR A 320 20.75 -18.31 -3.34
N GLY A 321 22.00 -17.88 -3.39
CA GLY A 321 22.38 -16.50 -3.73
C GLY A 321 22.39 -15.52 -2.56
N GLY A 322 22.27 -16.00 -1.31
CA GLY A 322 22.49 -15.20 -0.10
C GLY A 322 21.41 -14.13 0.20
N SER A 323 20.34 -14.05 -0.59
CA SER A 323 19.30 -13.03 -0.40
C SER A 323 18.34 -13.42 0.71
N VAL A 324 18.09 -12.49 1.64
CA VAL A 324 17.08 -12.63 2.70
C VAL A 324 15.64 -12.76 2.15
N ASP A 325 15.40 -12.35 0.91
CA ASP A 325 14.12 -12.55 0.24
C ASP A 325 13.80 -14.04 -0.02
N ASN A 326 14.79 -14.92 0.09
CA ASN A 326 14.61 -16.37 -0.09
C ASN A 326 14.17 -17.09 1.19
N ILE A 327 14.14 -16.42 2.35
CA ILE A 327 13.79 -17.05 3.64
C ILE A 327 12.38 -17.66 3.59
N THR A 328 11.35 -16.88 3.32
CA THR A 328 9.96 -17.37 3.28
C THR A 328 9.75 -18.47 2.23
N PRO A 329 10.16 -18.29 0.94
CA PRO A 329 10.02 -19.35 -0.03
C PRO A 329 10.71 -20.66 0.40
N ARG A 330 11.90 -20.58 0.97
CA ARG A 330 12.67 -21.76 1.43
C ARG A 330 12.03 -22.42 2.64
N THR A 331 11.54 -21.63 3.60
CA THR A 331 10.78 -22.19 4.73
C THR A 331 9.57 -22.97 4.24
N ILE A 332 8.83 -22.47 3.24
CA ILE A 332 7.69 -23.17 2.65
C ILE A 332 8.11 -24.53 2.09
N ILE A 333 9.16 -24.57 1.26
CA ILE A 333 9.60 -25.80 0.60
C ILE A 333 10.16 -26.80 1.60
N SER A 334 10.91 -26.32 2.61
CA SER A 334 11.52 -27.18 3.62
C SER A 334 10.53 -27.73 4.64
N SER A 335 9.33 -27.13 4.76
CA SER A 335 8.35 -27.46 5.79
C SER A 335 7.17 -28.29 5.30
N MET A 336 6.99 -28.49 3.97
CA MET A 336 5.79 -29.14 3.46
C MET A 336 5.99 -29.79 2.10
N SER A 337 5.08 -30.72 1.77
CA SER A 337 5.08 -31.39 0.45
C SER A 337 4.76 -30.39 -0.68
N PRO A 338 5.11 -30.69 -1.94
CA PRO A 338 4.94 -29.79 -3.08
C PRO A 338 3.53 -29.25 -3.26
N PHE A 339 2.50 -30.07 -3.10
CA PHE A 339 1.11 -29.61 -3.19
C PHE A 339 0.77 -28.58 -2.12
N TRP A 340 1.12 -28.83 -0.85
CA TRP A 340 0.86 -27.90 0.25
C TRP A 340 1.73 -26.64 0.16
N ALA A 341 2.95 -26.75 -0.38
CA ALA A 341 3.78 -25.59 -0.71
C ALA A 341 3.07 -24.69 -1.75
N GLY A 342 2.49 -25.30 -2.79
CA GLY A 342 1.68 -24.61 -3.79
C GLY A 342 0.43 -23.94 -3.21
N VAL A 343 -0.26 -24.56 -2.27
CA VAL A 343 -1.40 -23.97 -1.56
C VAL A 343 -0.96 -22.79 -0.67
N THR A 344 0.13 -22.96 0.05
CA THR A 344 0.63 -21.95 1.00
C THR A 344 1.15 -20.70 0.31
N ILE A 345 1.84 -20.84 -0.82
CA ILE A 345 2.39 -19.71 -1.59
C ILE A 345 1.28 -18.79 -2.15
N ILE A 346 0.04 -19.28 -2.28
CA ILE A 346 -1.11 -18.45 -2.71
C ILE A 346 -1.27 -17.24 -1.79
N GLY A 347 -1.03 -17.38 -0.47
CA GLY A 347 -1.10 -16.26 0.48
C GLY A 347 -0.17 -15.09 0.11
N PRO A 348 1.15 -15.29 0.06
CA PRO A 348 2.11 -14.29 -0.40
C PRO A 348 1.84 -13.76 -1.82
N ILE A 349 1.46 -14.62 -2.78
CA ILE A 349 1.08 -14.21 -4.13
C ILE A 349 -0.18 -13.31 -4.09
N ALA A 350 -1.18 -13.65 -3.30
CA ALA A 350 -2.37 -12.84 -3.12
C ALA A 350 -2.04 -11.45 -2.56
N ALA A 351 -1.06 -11.35 -1.66
CA ALA A 351 -0.57 -10.08 -1.13
C ALA A 351 0.07 -9.20 -2.21
N THR A 352 0.85 -9.79 -3.10
CA THR A 352 1.43 -9.05 -4.23
C THR A 352 0.36 -8.58 -5.22
N ILE A 353 -0.58 -9.45 -5.57
CA ILE A 353 -1.67 -9.18 -6.52
C ILE A 353 -2.55 -8.02 -6.03
N SER A 354 -3.03 -8.08 -4.79
CA SER A 354 -3.90 -7.07 -4.22
C SER A 354 -3.22 -5.69 -4.11
N THR A 355 -1.94 -5.68 -3.77
CA THR A 355 -1.17 -4.43 -3.72
C THR A 355 -0.98 -3.85 -5.12
N VAL A 356 -0.52 -4.64 -6.09
CA VAL A 356 -0.28 -4.17 -7.46
C VAL A 356 -1.57 -3.64 -8.09
N SER A 357 -2.68 -4.37 -8.01
CA SER A 357 -3.94 -3.95 -8.60
C SER A 357 -4.44 -2.61 -8.05
N SER A 358 -4.33 -2.43 -6.75
CA SER A 358 -4.72 -1.18 -6.07
C SER A 358 -3.83 -0.01 -6.46
N LEU A 359 -2.51 -0.21 -6.55
CA LEU A 359 -1.55 0.82 -6.93
C LEU A 359 -1.63 1.15 -8.43
N LEU A 360 -1.86 0.17 -9.31
CA LEU A 360 -2.09 0.39 -10.73
C LEU A 360 -3.32 1.25 -10.97
N LEU A 361 -4.44 0.95 -10.30
CA LEU A 361 -5.67 1.76 -10.44
C LEU A 361 -5.46 3.17 -9.91
N THR A 362 -4.79 3.33 -8.78
CA THR A 362 -4.53 4.66 -8.19
C THR A 362 -3.58 5.47 -9.08
N SER A 363 -2.51 4.87 -9.61
CA SER A 363 -1.59 5.52 -10.54
C SER A 363 -2.29 5.90 -11.85
N ALA A 364 -3.08 4.99 -12.42
CA ALA A 364 -3.86 5.26 -13.63
C ALA A 364 -4.88 6.38 -13.40
N SER A 365 -5.57 6.42 -12.24
CA SER A 365 -6.50 7.49 -11.91
C SER A 365 -5.81 8.85 -11.80
N SER A 366 -4.61 8.90 -11.21
CA SER A 366 -3.82 10.12 -11.10
C SER A 366 -3.40 10.65 -12.47
N ILE A 367 -2.94 9.79 -13.38
CA ILE A 367 -2.58 10.18 -14.74
C ILE A 367 -3.81 10.67 -15.51
N ILE A 368 -4.88 9.90 -15.46
CA ILE A 368 -6.04 10.12 -16.34
C ILE A 368 -6.90 11.26 -15.83
N LYS A 369 -7.36 11.16 -14.59
CA LYS A 369 -8.30 12.12 -14.02
C LYS A 369 -7.62 13.42 -13.64
N ASP A 370 -6.51 13.30 -12.89
CA ASP A 370 -5.91 14.46 -12.24
C ASP A 370 -5.02 15.27 -13.17
N VAL A 371 -4.43 14.64 -14.19
CA VAL A 371 -3.56 15.30 -15.18
C VAL A 371 -4.28 15.44 -16.53
N TYR A 372 -4.63 14.34 -17.20
CA TYR A 372 -5.09 14.36 -18.59
C TYR A 372 -6.48 14.96 -18.76
N MET A 373 -7.49 14.50 -18.01
CA MET A 373 -8.86 15.04 -18.11
C MET A 373 -8.89 16.53 -17.75
N ARG A 374 -8.16 16.93 -16.73
CA ARG A 374 -8.06 18.35 -16.33
C ARG A 374 -7.40 19.22 -17.40
N ALA A 375 -6.37 18.71 -18.08
CA ALA A 375 -5.75 19.44 -19.18
C ALA A 375 -6.74 19.64 -20.37
N ILE A 376 -7.55 18.62 -20.64
CA ILE A 376 -8.58 18.68 -21.69
C ILE A 376 -9.73 19.62 -21.30
N GLU A 377 -10.24 19.53 -20.07
CA GLU A 377 -11.30 20.40 -19.55
C GLU A 377 -10.91 21.88 -19.58
N LYS A 378 -9.66 22.22 -19.25
CA LYS A 378 -9.13 23.59 -19.37
C LYS A 378 -9.17 24.12 -20.81
N ASN A 379 -9.08 23.24 -21.80
CA ASN A 379 -9.18 23.57 -23.23
C ASN A 379 -10.64 23.52 -23.75
N GLY A 380 -11.64 23.47 -22.86
CA GLY A 380 -13.06 23.47 -23.21
C GLY A 380 -13.55 22.16 -23.89
N ARG A 381 -12.78 21.06 -23.77
CA ARG A 381 -13.13 19.76 -24.32
C ARG A 381 -13.55 18.79 -23.22
N THR A 382 -14.44 17.86 -23.53
CA THR A 382 -14.86 16.77 -22.64
C THR A 382 -14.61 15.43 -23.31
N LEU A 383 -14.22 14.44 -22.50
CA LEU A 383 -14.06 13.06 -22.98
C LEU A 383 -15.36 12.27 -22.78
N SER A 384 -15.68 11.42 -23.75
CA SER A 384 -16.75 10.45 -23.57
C SER A 384 -16.35 9.36 -22.56
N ASN A 385 -17.33 8.75 -21.89
CA ASN A 385 -17.07 7.62 -20.96
C ASN A 385 -16.29 6.49 -21.65
N THR A 386 -16.54 6.20 -22.92
CA THR A 386 -15.82 5.22 -23.72
C THR A 386 -14.35 5.62 -23.93
N GLY A 387 -14.10 6.91 -24.17
CA GLY A 387 -12.75 7.46 -24.31
C GLY A 387 -11.97 7.34 -23.00
N ILE A 388 -12.57 7.70 -21.87
CA ILE A 388 -11.98 7.56 -20.54
C ILE A 388 -11.65 6.09 -20.25
N LYS A 389 -12.59 5.17 -20.53
CA LYS A 389 -12.39 3.72 -20.35
C LYS A 389 -11.18 3.21 -21.15
N ARG A 390 -11.14 3.50 -22.46
CA ARG A 390 -10.02 3.06 -23.33
C ARG A 390 -8.69 3.62 -22.85
N PHE A 391 -8.65 4.90 -22.53
CA PHE A 391 -7.41 5.54 -22.05
C PHE A 391 -6.97 4.97 -20.70
N SER A 392 -7.91 4.66 -19.79
CA SER A 392 -7.63 3.99 -18.52
C SER A 392 -7.00 2.60 -18.73
N MET A 393 -7.58 1.80 -19.63
CA MET A 393 -7.05 0.48 -19.96
C MET A 393 -5.64 0.56 -20.55
N VAL A 394 -5.42 1.44 -21.52
CA VAL A 394 -4.10 1.62 -22.16
C VAL A 394 -3.05 2.08 -21.13
N THR A 395 -3.39 3.06 -20.30
CA THR A 395 -2.48 3.56 -19.26
C THR A 395 -2.12 2.47 -18.25
N THR A 396 -3.09 1.67 -17.81
CA THR A 396 -2.84 0.55 -16.89
C THR A 396 -1.90 -0.49 -17.51
N ILE A 397 -2.11 -0.84 -18.79
CA ILE A 397 -1.26 -1.79 -19.52
C ILE A 397 0.17 -1.23 -19.69
N LEU A 398 0.31 0.02 -20.10
CA LEU A 398 1.62 0.66 -20.27
C LEU A 398 2.40 0.76 -18.95
N LEU A 399 1.73 1.12 -17.85
CA LEU A 399 2.34 1.11 -16.51
C LEU A 399 2.79 -0.30 -16.13
N GLY A 400 1.92 -1.30 -16.31
CA GLY A 400 2.26 -2.69 -16.01
C GLY A 400 3.45 -3.20 -16.80
N PHE A 401 3.54 -2.86 -18.09
CA PHE A 401 4.69 -3.21 -18.93
C PHE A 401 5.97 -2.50 -18.48
N GLY A 402 5.91 -1.21 -18.14
CA GLY A 402 7.07 -0.47 -17.63
C GLY A 402 7.60 -1.05 -16.32
N ILE A 403 6.70 -1.44 -15.40
CA ILE A 403 7.05 -2.09 -14.14
C ILE A 403 7.70 -3.45 -14.41
N TYR A 404 7.12 -4.26 -15.31
CA TYR A 404 7.68 -5.55 -15.73
C TYR A 404 9.11 -5.40 -16.24
N ALA A 405 9.35 -4.42 -17.13
CA ALA A 405 10.67 -4.19 -17.71
C ALA A 405 11.73 -3.86 -16.64
N ILE A 406 11.38 -3.05 -15.63
CA ILE A 406 12.28 -2.74 -14.51
C ILE A 406 12.51 -3.98 -13.63
N ALA A 407 11.47 -4.77 -13.41
CA ALA A 407 11.53 -5.96 -12.56
C ALA A 407 12.38 -7.11 -13.14
N ILE A 408 12.71 -7.09 -14.44
CA ILE A 408 13.64 -8.09 -15.06
C ILE A 408 14.99 -8.08 -14.35
N ALA A 409 15.51 -6.89 -13.99
CA ALA A 409 16.77 -6.70 -13.27
C ALA A 409 16.55 -5.77 -12.08
N PRO A 410 16.08 -6.30 -10.92
CA PRO A 410 15.71 -5.49 -9.79
C PRO A 410 16.92 -4.76 -9.17
N PRO A 411 16.76 -3.48 -8.79
CA PRO A 411 17.88 -2.66 -8.30
C PRO A 411 18.34 -3.02 -6.89
N SER A 412 17.51 -3.71 -6.09
CA SER A 412 17.81 -4.05 -4.69
C SER A 412 16.88 -5.16 -4.16
N VAL A 413 17.03 -5.53 -2.88
CA VAL A 413 16.12 -6.44 -2.18
C VAL A 413 14.76 -5.79 -1.95
N ILE A 414 13.71 -6.63 -1.85
CA ILE A 414 12.29 -6.21 -1.78
C ILE A 414 12.05 -5.17 -0.67
N TRP A 415 12.58 -5.44 0.54
CA TRP A 415 12.40 -4.52 1.66
C TRP A 415 12.92 -3.12 1.36
N GLN A 416 14.13 -3.01 0.81
CA GLN A 416 14.75 -1.71 0.51
C GLN A 416 14.00 -0.93 -0.55
N ILE A 417 13.53 -1.59 -1.62
CA ILE A 417 12.74 -0.95 -2.67
C ILE A 417 11.45 -0.39 -2.10
N ASN A 418 10.75 -1.17 -1.26
CA ASN A 418 9.50 -0.71 -0.64
C ASN A 418 9.72 0.43 0.35
N MET A 419 10.77 0.37 1.18
CA MET A 419 11.07 1.44 2.14
C MET A 419 11.43 2.74 1.43
N PHE A 420 12.16 2.66 0.31
CA PHE A 420 12.43 3.82 -0.54
C PHE A 420 11.13 4.45 -1.07
N ALA A 421 10.25 3.63 -1.61
CA ALA A 421 8.99 4.10 -2.19
C ALA A 421 8.05 4.70 -1.15
N PHE A 422 7.88 4.03 0.00
CA PHE A 422 7.04 4.54 1.09
C PHE A 422 7.61 5.82 1.69
N GLY A 423 8.90 5.87 1.99
CA GLY A 423 9.53 7.07 2.53
C GLY A 423 9.41 8.27 1.59
N GLY A 424 9.48 8.08 0.27
CA GLY A 424 9.24 9.13 -0.72
C GLY A 424 7.80 9.64 -0.70
N LEU A 425 6.81 8.74 -0.68
CA LEU A 425 5.39 9.12 -0.56
C LEU A 425 5.08 9.81 0.75
N GLU A 426 5.55 9.27 1.85
CA GLU A 426 5.34 9.83 3.18
C GLU A 426 5.94 11.22 3.30
N THR A 427 7.15 11.40 2.82
CA THR A 427 7.80 12.72 2.77
C THR A 427 7.01 13.72 1.93
N ALA A 428 6.44 13.27 0.80
CA ALA A 428 5.65 14.13 -0.06
C ALA A 428 4.31 14.54 0.57
N PHE A 429 3.61 13.60 1.23
CA PHE A 429 2.21 13.79 1.59
C PHE A 429 1.98 14.07 3.08
N PHE A 430 2.89 13.68 3.98
CA PHE A 430 2.67 13.71 5.42
C PHE A 430 2.25 15.10 5.92
N TRP A 431 3.11 16.11 5.81
CA TRP A 431 2.77 17.46 6.29
C TRP A 431 1.72 18.15 5.42
N VAL A 432 1.71 17.89 4.12
CA VAL A 432 0.70 18.44 3.21
C VAL A 432 -0.70 18.00 3.63
N MET A 433 -0.88 16.73 3.97
CA MET A 433 -2.17 16.20 4.42
C MET A 433 -2.50 16.62 5.85
N ILE A 434 -1.55 16.49 6.79
CA ILE A 434 -1.78 16.86 8.19
C ILE A 434 -2.15 18.33 8.30
N PHE A 435 -1.33 19.22 7.78
CA PHE A 435 -1.63 20.66 7.87
C PHE A 435 -2.81 21.07 7.01
N GLY A 436 -3.02 20.41 5.87
CA GLY A 436 -4.21 20.62 5.04
C GLY A 436 -5.51 20.36 5.80
N LEU A 437 -5.57 19.28 6.58
CA LEU A 437 -6.77 18.85 7.29
C LEU A 437 -6.94 19.51 8.68
N PHE A 438 -5.84 19.85 9.35
CA PHE A 438 -5.92 20.27 10.77
C PHE A 438 -5.41 21.70 11.05
N TRP A 439 -4.72 22.34 10.10
CA TRP A 439 -4.20 23.69 10.27
C TRP A 439 -4.83 24.69 9.26
N PRO A 440 -5.75 25.55 9.71
CA PRO A 440 -6.46 26.49 8.82
C PRO A 440 -5.55 27.43 8.02
N ARG A 441 -4.37 27.78 8.58
CA ARG A 441 -3.43 28.72 7.95
C ARG A 441 -2.54 28.09 6.89
N ALA A 442 -2.59 26.76 6.71
CA ALA A 442 -1.80 26.04 5.70
C ALA A 442 -2.15 26.53 4.29
N ASN A 443 -1.15 26.93 3.51
CA ASN A 443 -1.32 27.48 2.17
C ASN A 443 -0.58 26.68 1.09
N SER A 444 -0.88 26.97 -0.18
CA SER A 444 -0.34 26.23 -1.33
C SER A 444 1.17 26.36 -1.49
N THR A 445 1.76 27.53 -1.19
CA THR A 445 3.20 27.74 -1.29
C THR A 445 3.95 26.85 -0.30
N GLY A 446 3.47 26.79 0.96
CA GLY A 446 4.02 25.92 1.98
C GLY A 446 3.93 24.44 1.57
N ALA A 447 2.79 24.02 1.02
CA ALA A 447 2.58 22.63 0.57
C ALA A 447 3.48 22.26 -0.61
N ILE A 448 3.67 23.14 -1.61
CA ILE A 448 4.57 22.92 -2.76
C ILE A 448 6.02 22.78 -2.27
N TRP A 449 6.46 23.68 -1.43
CA TRP A 449 7.83 23.68 -0.90
C TRP A 449 8.10 22.44 -0.05
N ALA A 450 7.14 22.05 0.80
CA ALA A 450 7.22 20.84 1.60
C ALA A 450 7.37 19.59 0.73
N MET A 451 6.48 19.45 -0.25
CA MET A 451 6.46 18.27 -1.12
C MET A 451 7.73 18.17 -1.96
N PHE A 452 8.11 19.23 -2.65
CA PHE A 452 9.30 19.25 -3.51
C PHE A 452 10.59 19.19 -2.69
N GLY A 453 10.77 20.07 -1.71
CA GLY A 453 12.00 20.16 -0.92
C GLY A 453 12.22 18.94 -0.04
N GLY A 454 11.14 18.41 0.57
CA GLY A 454 11.21 17.18 1.36
C GLY A 454 11.62 15.97 0.55
N VAL A 455 10.94 15.74 -0.60
CA VAL A 455 11.26 14.59 -1.48
C VAL A 455 12.67 14.72 -2.05
N THR A 456 13.09 15.92 -2.46
CA THR A 456 14.46 16.15 -2.95
C THR A 456 15.49 15.80 -1.87
N ALA A 457 15.30 16.27 -0.64
CA ALA A 457 16.18 15.96 0.49
C ALA A 457 16.22 14.45 0.78
N TYR A 458 15.06 13.80 0.80
CA TYR A 458 14.94 12.36 1.02
C TYR A 458 15.68 11.56 -0.06
N CYS A 459 15.37 11.81 -1.34
CA CYS A 459 15.96 11.09 -2.47
C CYS A 459 17.48 11.33 -2.56
N THR A 460 17.95 12.56 -2.30
CA THR A 460 19.37 12.87 -2.27
C THR A 460 20.08 12.08 -1.17
N CYS A 461 19.53 12.06 0.06
CA CYS A 461 20.13 11.29 1.15
C CYS A 461 20.09 9.78 0.88
N MET A 462 19.05 9.27 0.22
CA MET A 462 18.98 7.86 -0.20
C MET A 462 20.03 7.53 -1.26
N ALA A 463 20.17 8.36 -2.30
CA ALA A 463 21.11 8.14 -3.40
C ALA A 463 22.58 8.23 -2.95
N LEU A 464 22.87 9.14 -2.02
CA LEU A 464 24.22 9.33 -1.46
C LEU A 464 24.49 8.47 -0.22
N HIS A 465 23.54 7.60 0.17
CA HIS A 465 23.64 6.77 1.38
C HIS A 465 23.92 7.54 2.67
N ILE A 466 23.49 8.81 2.75
CA ILE A 466 23.71 9.67 3.92
C ILE A 466 22.75 9.28 5.04
N ARG A 467 23.30 9.02 6.23
CA ARG A 467 22.56 8.78 7.48
C ARG A 467 23.15 9.61 8.59
N PHE A 468 22.41 10.64 9.03
CA PHE A 468 22.82 11.42 10.19
C PHE A 468 22.47 10.65 11.47
N PHE A 469 23.41 10.50 12.38
CA PHE A 469 23.22 9.78 13.67
C PHE A 469 22.68 8.36 13.50
N SER A 470 23.00 7.69 12.39
CA SER A 470 22.45 6.37 12.01
C SER A 470 20.92 6.33 11.87
N LEU A 471 20.25 7.49 11.75
CA LEU A 471 18.81 7.57 11.48
C LEU A 471 18.51 7.15 10.03
N HIS A 472 17.33 6.55 9.83
CA HIS A 472 16.83 6.33 8.48
C HIS A 472 16.56 7.67 7.77
N GLN A 473 16.81 7.74 6.47
CA GLN A 473 16.68 8.97 5.68
C GLN A 473 15.28 9.59 5.71
N ILE A 474 14.25 8.83 6.10
CA ILE A 474 12.88 9.35 6.28
C ILE A 474 12.81 10.52 7.28
N VAL A 475 13.62 10.48 8.35
CA VAL A 475 13.63 11.54 9.35
C VAL A 475 14.11 12.86 8.74
N ILE A 476 15.11 12.78 7.86
CA ILE A 476 15.63 13.94 7.12
C ILE A 476 14.56 14.44 6.15
N GLY A 477 13.94 13.53 5.40
CA GLY A 477 12.88 13.87 4.44
C GLY A 477 11.69 14.57 5.11
N ILE A 478 11.14 13.99 6.18
CA ILE A 478 10.01 14.56 6.95
C ILE A 478 10.42 15.87 7.64
N GLY A 479 11.63 15.94 8.20
CA GLY A 479 12.16 17.17 8.83
C GLY A 479 12.34 18.29 7.81
N ALA A 480 12.95 18.02 6.67
CA ALA A 480 13.09 18.97 5.58
C ALA A 480 11.72 19.43 5.04
N SER A 481 10.81 18.48 4.81
CA SER A 481 9.43 18.77 4.38
C SER A 481 8.73 19.72 5.36
N LEU A 482 8.88 19.52 6.68
CA LEU A 482 8.35 20.42 7.71
C LEU A 482 8.95 21.83 7.62
N ILE A 483 10.27 21.93 7.57
CA ILE A 483 10.98 23.20 7.49
C ILE A 483 10.54 23.99 6.25
N PHE A 484 10.56 23.35 5.09
CA PHE A 484 10.12 23.96 3.84
C PHE A 484 8.64 24.35 3.88
N PHE A 485 7.78 23.53 4.53
CA PHE A 485 6.37 23.89 4.72
C PHE A 485 6.23 25.19 5.52
N LEU A 486 6.91 25.28 6.66
CA LEU A 486 6.81 26.44 7.55
C LEU A 486 7.35 27.71 6.89
N ILE A 487 8.47 27.62 6.17
CA ILE A 487 9.05 28.76 5.44
C ILE A 487 8.12 29.19 4.30
N GLY A 488 7.69 28.27 3.44
CA GLY A 488 6.78 28.59 2.34
C GLY A 488 5.42 29.09 2.82
N ASN A 489 4.94 28.60 3.96
CA ASN A 489 3.69 29.05 4.55
C ASN A 489 3.73 30.51 5.08
N LYS A 490 4.90 31.00 5.49
CA LYS A 490 5.08 32.41 5.87
C LYS A 490 5.04 33.35 4.66
N ILE A 491 5.52 32.90 3.51
CA ILE A 491 5.64 33.68 2.26
C ILE A 491 4.33 33.65 1.48
N GLY A 492 3.60 32.53 1.51
CA GLY A 492 2.42 32.29 0.71
C GLY A 492 1.17 33.02 1.19
N LYS A 493 0.21 33.19 0.29
CA LYS A 493 -1.10 33.80 0.58
C LYS A 493 -1.94 32.87 1.47
N ARG A 494 -2.72 33.48 2.37
CA ARG A 494 -3.66 32.71 3.21
C ARG A 494 -4.76 32.05 2.36
N PRO A 495 -5.31 30.91 2.81
CA PRO A 495 -6.48 30.30 2.17
C PRO A 495 -7.68 31.23 2.18
N ASP A 496 -8.53 31.09 1.16
CA ASP A 496 -9.77 31.85 1.07
C ASP A 496 -10.86 31.35 2.04
N GLY A 497 -11.87 32.20 2.28
CA GLY A 497 -12.96 31.90 3.20
C GLY A 497 -13.80 30.68 2.81
N GLU A 498 -13.97 30.42 1.51
CA GLU A 498 -14.71 29.26 1.00
C GLU A 498 -13.99 27.96 1.35
N THR A 499 -12.68 27.89 1.11
CA THR A 499 -11.84 26.76 1.51
C THR A 499 -11.87 26.52 3.03
N LEU A 500 -11.82 27.61 3.82
CA LEU A 500 -11.87 27.51 5.28
C LEU A 500 -13.21 26.99 5.78
N LYS A 501 -14.33 27.40 5.20
CA LYS A 501 -15.66 26.87 5.53
C LYS A 501 -15.80 25.38 5.21
N LEU A 502 -15.29 24.96 4.05
CA LEU A 502 -15.34 23.56 3.63
C LEU A 502 -14.53 22.64 4.54
N PHE A 503 -13.29 23.02 4.88
CA PHE A 503 -12.38 22.16 5.64
C PHE A 503 -12.50 22.33 7.17
N PHE A 504 -13.02 23.46 7.63
CA PHE A 504 -13.12 23.84 9.05
C PHE A 504 -14.48 24.48 9.37
N PRO A 505 -15.62 23.82 9.06
CA PRO A 505 -16.96 24.40 9.24
C PRO A 505 -17.20 24.85 10.68
N GLU A 506 -16.74 24.08 11.68
CA GLU A 506 -16.89 24.39 13.10
C GLU A 506 -16.30 25.75 13.54
N LYS A 507 -15.33 26.27 12.79
CA LYS A 507 -14.62 27.52 13.12
C LYS A 507 -15.00 28.68 12.24
N TYR A 508 -15.58 28.45 11.07
CA TYR A 508 -15.74 29.45 10.01
C TYR A 508 -17.15 29.48 9.41
N GLU A 509 -18.16 28.90 10.10
CA GLU A 509 -19.55 28.84 9.63
C GLU A 509 -20.13 30.26 9.42
N ASP A 510 -19.76 31.22 10.26
CA ASP A 510 -20.30 32.60 10.27
C ASP A 510 -19.56 33.59 9.34
N LEU A 511 -18.55 33.18 8.59
CA LEU A 511 -17.87 34.10 7.68
C LEU A 511 -18.78 34.45 6.48
N PRO A 512 -18.95 35.75 6.14
CA PRO A 512 -19.69 36.13 4.93
C PRO A 512 -18.99 35.58 3.66
N PHE A 513 -19.78 35.18 2.68
CA PHE A 513 -19.23 34.81 1.37
C PHE A 513 -18.66 36.06 0.69
N PRO A 514 -17.42 36.04 0.18
CA PRO A 514 -16.96 37.11 -0.68
C PRO A 514 -17.74 37.05 -2.00
N GLY A 515 -18.62 38.02 -2.23
CA GLY A 515 -19.40 38.15 -3.48
C GLY A 515 -20.91 38.32 -3.33
N THR A 516 -21.46 38.35 -2.11
CA THR A 516 -22.87 38.72 -1.90
C THR A 516 -22.95 40.14 -1.32
N ASP A 517 -22.74 41.15 -2.17
CA ASP A 517 -23.24 42.46 -1.86
C ASP A 517 -24.78 42.40 -1.79
N GLY A 518 -25.26 42.53 -0.57
CA GLY A 518 -26.56 43.04 -0.14
C GLY A 518 -27.77 42.75 -1.02
N LYS A 519 -28.28 41.51 -1.07
CA LYS A 519 -29.72 41.25 -1.24
C LYS A 519 -30.13 40.10 -0.34
N HIS A 520 -30.62 40.45 0.84
CA HIS A 520 -31.36 39.55 1.72
C HIS A 520 -32.58 38.98 0.98
N HIS A 521 -32.60 37.69 0.74
CA HIS A 521 -33.82 36.90 0.73
C HIS A 521 -33.72 35.88 1.83
N GLY A 522 -34.40 36.22 2.94
CA GLY A 522 -34.59 35.33 4.07
C GLY A 522 -35.38 34.09 3.65
N THR A 523 -34.75 32.95 3.82
CA THR A 523 -35.46 31.70 4.07
C THR A 523 -34.73 30.97 5.17
N HIS A 524 -35.28 31.17 6.38
CA HIS A 524 -34.96 30.33 7.53
C HIS A 524 -35.31 28.87 7.24
N HIS A 525 -34.34 28.04 7.00
CA HIS A 525 -34.45 26.60 7.22
C HIS A 525 -33.85 26.27 8.59
N SER A 526 -34.74 26.29 9.60
CA SER A 526 -34.46 25.74 10.92
C SER A 526 -34.19 24.22 10.79
N ARG A 527 -32.94 23.80 10.89
CA ARG A 527 -32.61 22.40 11.17
C ARG A 527 -32.94 22.09 12.62
N LYS A 528 -34.12 21.52 12.85
CA LYS A 528 -34.50 20.89 14.12
C LYS A 528 -33.48 19.82 14.50
N LYS A 529 -32.76 20.05 15.62
CA LYS A 529 -32.03 19.02 16.35
C LYS A 529 -32.98 17.92 16.75
N LYS A 530 -32.95 16.76 16.11
CA LYS A 530 -33.52 15.54 16.66
C LYS A 530 -32.48 14.87 17.56
N HIS A 531 -32.64 15.08 18.87
CA HIS A 531 -32.13 14.17 19.88
C HIS A 531 -32.88 12.86 19.76
N HIS A 532 -32.20 11.75 19.50
CA HIS A 532 -32.69 10.42 19.82
C HIS A 532 -31.81 9.84 20.92
N LYS A 533 -32.55 9.42 21.98
CA LYS A 533 -32.10 8.68 23.15
C LYS A 533 -31.40 7.38 22.81
#